data_8651bf1f7df8be7e1f77d0c670f2ef51
#
_entry.id   8651bf1f7df8be7e1f77d0c670f2ef51
#
_cell.length_a   1.000
_cell.length_b   1.000
_cell.length_c   1.000
_cell.angle_alpha   90.00
_cell.angle_beta   90.00
_cell.angle_gamma   90.00
#
_symmetry.space_group_name_H-M   'P 1'
#
loop_
_entity.id
_entity.type
_entity.pdbx_description
1 polymer ?
#
loop_
_entity_poly.entity_id
_entity_poly.type
_entity_poly.pdbx_seq_one_letter_code
_entity_poly.pdbx_strand_id
1 'polypeptide(L)' 'MIRKLTSGKYRLYSRKKDPKTGRRRNLGTFGSRAAAEKHERAVQYFKRH' A
#
# COMPACT_ATOMS: atom_id res chain seq x y z
N MET A 1 3.92 1.69 1.00
CA MET A 1 4.33 2.56 -0.12
C MET A 1 3.12 2.89 -0.98
N ILE A 2 2.89 4.16 -1.22
CA ILE A 2 1.71 4.64 -1.93
C ILE A 2 2.12 5.12 -3.32
N ARG A 3 1.39 4.69 -4.35
CA ARG A 3 1.64 5.10 -5.72
C ARG A 3 0.40 5.70 -6.35
N LYS A 4 0.54 6.86 -6.98
CA LYS A 4 -0.55 7.50 -7.69
C LYS A 4 -0.76 6.84 -9.06
N LEU A 5 -2.00 6.47 -9.34
CA LEU A 5 -2.38 5.88 -10.61
C LEU A 5 -2.84 6.97 -11.59
N THR A 6 -2.79 6.67 -12.89
CA THR A 6 -3.22 7.59 -13.93
C THR A 6 -4.70 7.96 -13.84
N SER A 7 -5.51 7.09 -13.25
CA SER A 7 -6.93 7.34 -13.04
C SER A 7 -7.25 8.27 -11.86
N GLY A 8 -6.22 8.77 -11.17
CA GLY A 8 -6.39 9.63 -10.00
C GLY A 8 -6.56 8.88 -8.69
N LYS A 9 -6.49 7.58 -8.74
CA LYS A 9 -6.55 6.74 -7.54
C LYS A 9 -5.16 6.47 -7.00
N TYR A 10 -5.10 6.00 -5.77
CA TYR A 10 -3.84 5.68 -5.09
C TYR A 10 -3.82 4.21 -4.73
N ARG A 11 -2.73 3.54 -5.05
CA ARG A 11 -2.55 2.12 -4.72
C ARG A 11 -1.51 1.97 -3.64
N LEU A 12 -1.85 1.16 -2.63
CA LEU A 12 -0.95 0.88 -1.51
C LEU A 12 -0.23 -0.45 -1.75
N TYR A 13 1.11 -0.41 -1.66
CA TYR A 13 1.95 -1.59 -1.81
C TYR A 13 2.69 -1.90 -0.51
N SER A 14 2.98 -3.18 -0.29
CA SER A 14 3.81 -3.61 0.82
C SER A 14 5.25 -3.09 0.65
N ARG A 15 5.93 -2.83 1.76
CA ARG A 15 7.33 -2.41 1.74
C ARG A 15 8.27 -3.52 1.29
N LYS A 16 7.93 -4.76 1.62
CA LYS A 16 8.77 -5.91 1.27
C LYS A 16 8.32 -6.50 -0.05
N LYS A 17 9.28 -6.87 -0.89
CA LYS A 17 9.00 -7.59 -2.11
C LYS A 17 8.74 -9.06 -1.78
N ASP A 18 7.83 -9.66 -2.53
CA ASP A 18 7.58 -11.08 -2.45
C ASP A 18 8.80 -11.81 -3.03
N PRO A 19 9.46 -12.69 -2.26
CA PRO A 19 10.64 -13.39 -2.76
C PRO A 19 10.33 -14.35 -3.91
N LYS A 20 9.09 -14.78 -4.05
CA LYS A 20 8.70 -15.69 -5.13
C LYS A 20 8.50 -14.97 -6.45
N THR A 21 7.91 -13.78 -6.43
CA THR A 21 7.58 -13.03 -7.65
C THR A 21 8.47 -11.82 -7.87
N GLY A 22 9.20 -11.38 -6.85
CA GLY A 22 10.01 -10.18 -6.89
C GLY A 22 9.20 -8.90 -6.91
N ARG A 23 7.89 -8.99 -6.71
CA ARG A 23 6.98 -7.84 -6.73
C ARG A 23 6.44 -7.54 -5.33
N ARG A 24 6.10 -6.28 -5.11
CA ARG A 24 5.47 -5.86 -3.87
C ARG A 24 4.00 -6.25 -3.88
N ARG A 25 3.52 -6.73 -2.73
CA ARG A 25 2.12 -7.13 -2.60
C ARG A 25 1.21 -5.90 -2.63
N ASN A 26 0.13 -5.99 -3.41
CA ASN A 26 -0.89 -4.95 -3.46
C ASN A 26 -1.80 -5.08 -2.24
N LEU A 27 -1.80 -4.05 -1.40
CA LEU A 27 -2.61 -4.03 -0.17
C LEU A 27 -3.98 -3.39 -0.38
N GLY A 28 -4.18 -2.68 -1.48
CA GLY A 28 -5.47 -2.07 -1.78
C GLY A 28 -5.36 -0.86 -2.68
N THR A 29 -6.51 -0.43 -3.21
CA THR A 29 -6.62 0.77 -4.03
C THR A 29 -7.60 1.72 -3.37
N PHE A 30 -7.22 3.00 -3.26
CA PHE A 30 -8.00 4.01 -2.56
C PHE A 30 -8.28 5.20 -3.46
N GLY A 31 -9.41 5.87 -3.21
CA GLY A 31 -9.79 7.05 -3.97
C GLY A 31 -9.04 8.32 -3.59
N SER A 32 -8.34 8.33 -2.46
CA SER A 32 -7.56 9.47 -2.02
C SER A 32 -6.29 9.03 -1.31
N ARG A 33 -5.29 9.91 -1.34
CA ARG A 33 -4.02 9.64 -0.66
C ARG A 33 -4.20 9.55 0.85
N ALA A 34 -5.06 10.37 1.40
CA ALA A 34 -5.33 10.35 2.85
C ALA A 34 -5.86 8.99 3.29
N ALA A 35 -6.76 8.38 2.51
CA ALA A 35 -7.28 7.05 2.80
C ALA A 35 -6.18 6.00 2.71
N ALA A 36 -5.31 6.08 1.70
CA ALA A 36 -4.20 5.16 1.54
C ALA A 36 -3.19 5.27 2.70
N GLU A 37 -2.88 6.49 3.11
CA GLU A 37 -1.97 6.72 4.24
C GLU A 37 -2.53 6.20 5.55
N LYS A 38 -3.82 6.38 5.77
CA LYS A 38 -4.50 5.88 6.95
C LYS A 38 -4.43 4.36 7.01
N HIS A 39 -4.66 3.71 5.89
CA HIS A 39 -4.58 2.25 5.81
C HIS A 39 -3.15 1.75 6.01
N GLU A 40 -2.18 2.42 5.41
CA GLU A 40 -0.77 2.07 5.57
C GLU A 40 -0.34 2.16 7.03
N ARG A 41 -0.79 3.20 7.73
CA ARG A 41 -0.49 3.37 9.15
C ARG A 41 -1.06 2.22 9.97
N ALA A 42 -2.28 1.80 9.68
CA ALA A 42 -2.90 0.67 10.36
C ALA A 42 -2.14 -0.63 10.12
N VAL A 43 -1.72 -0.87 8.87
CA VAL A 43 -0.93 -2.06 8.52
C VAL A 43 0.40 -2.07 9.27
N GLN A 44 1.09 -0.93 9.35
CA GLN A 44 2.35 -0.82 10.07
C GLN A 44 2.15 -1.06 11.57
N TYR A 45 1.07 -0.58 12.12
CA TYR A 45 0.75 -0.81 13.52
C TYR A 45 0.62 -2.29 13.83
N PHE A 46 -0.11 -3.03 12.99
CA PHE A 46 -0.27 -4.46 13.17
C PHE A 46 1.05 -5.24 13.02
N LYS A 47 1.91 -4.78 12.11
CA LYS A 47 3.20 -5.46 11.89
C LYS A 47 4.18 -5.28 13.05
N ARG A 48 4.01 -4.23 13.85
CA ARG A 48 4.87 -3.98 15.01
C ARG A 48 4.48 -4.82 16.23
N HIS A 49 3.29 -5.32 16.23
CA HIS A 49 2.77 -6.17 17.27
C HIS A 49 2.68 -7.62 16.81
#